data_02ef5d17917ed509e60012dd7e4af1bb
#
_entry.id   02ef5d17917ed509e60012dd7e4af1bb
#
_cell.length_a   1.000
_cell.length_b   1.000
_cell.length_c   1.000
_cell.angle_alpha   90.00
_cell.angle_beta   90.00
_cell.angle_gamma   90.00
#
_symmetry.space_group_name_H-M   'P 1'
#
loop_
_entity.id
_entity.type
_entity.pdbx_description
1 polymer ?
#
loop_
_entity_poly.entity_id
_entity_poly.type
_entity_poly.pdbx_seq_one_letter_code
_entity_poly.pdbx_strand_id
1 'polypeptide(L)'
;MVVLNFSDVNWSFLYSILVAKAAVFFLVCVLTLLVASPENRFSKAGLFPIFATQSNDFALGYPIVEALYQTTYPEYLQYIYLVAPISLMMLNPLGFIFCEIQKWRDNRTVSHSKIKIVGLALLRVLQNPIVFMVFIGIASNFILGQKIPDYLENFLDGLGSSFSGSALFYLGLTMVGQTKKLTKGMFVALILLITAKLLMMPFLCREMVELLDKSSSAVNHTSLSNYAFLYGVFPAAPGVAIFATQFNMEVGIITSGMVISTFVSAPIMYVSAWLLTIPSMDPNPLASALQNVSFDISIVSLVSLIWSLIVVLLSKKYKQLPHMITTNLLVAQFVACIGMVIWNFTVKQKDVTVQILVFIFLYSSLYSTYLWT
;
A
#
# COMPACT_ATOMS: atom_id res chain seq x y z
N MET A 1 -4.19 -22.12 -0.35
CA MET A 1 -4.46 -22.72 -1.68
C MET A 1 -4.86 -24.19 -1.59
N VAL A 2 -4.16 -25.05 -0.83
CA VAL A 2 -4.49 -26.49 -0.76
C VAL A 2 -5.91 -26.74 -0.25
N VAL A 3 -6.33 -26.04 0.79
CA VAL A 3 -7.65 -26.21 1.46
C VAL A 3 -8.76 -25.33 0.85
N LEU A 4 -8.45 -24.54 -0.16
CA LEU A 4 -9.36 -23.54 -0.71
C LEU A 4 -10.47 -24.20 -1.55
N ASN A 5 -11.72 -23.85 -1.25
CA ASN A 5 -12.85 -24.27 -2.07
C ASN A 5 -13.09 -23.23 -3.18
N PHE A 6 -12.72 -23.58 -4.40
CA PHE A 6 -12.88 -22.69 -5.58
C PHE A 6 -14.36 -22.42 -5.95
N SER A 7 -15.29 -23.21 -5.45
CA SER A 7 -16.71 -22.99 -5.68
C SER A 7 -17.28 -21.83 -4.87
N ASP A 8 -16.68 -21.51 -3.73
CA ASP A 8 -17.13 -20.46 -2.81
C ASP A 8 -16.47 -19.11 -3.12
N VAL A 9 -15.57 -19.08 -4.08
CA VAL A 9 -14.85 -17.87 -4.48
C VAL A 9 -15.73 -16.94 -5.30
N ASN A 10 -15.85 -15.68 -4.91
CA ASN A 10 -16.48 -14.65 -5.73
C ASN A 10 -15.53 -14.22 -6.86
N TRP A 11 -15.70 -14.85 -8.02
CA TRP A 11 -14.90 -14.57 -9.22
C TRP A 11 -15.15 -13.17 -9.77
N SER A 12 -16.34 -12.61 -9.55
CA SER A 12 -16.68 -11.24 -9.94
C SER A 12 -15.83 -10.23 -9.20
N PHE A 13 -15.60 -10.45 -7.89
CA PHE A 13 -14.68 -9.64 -7.09
C PHE A 13 -13.24 -9.70 -7.61
N LEU A 14 -12.72 -10.90 -7.86
CA LEU A 14 -11.35 -11.07 -8.38
C LEU A 14 -11.18 -10.39 -9.75
N TYR A 15 -12.17 -10.51 -10.61
CA TYR A 15 -12.19 -9.84 -11.90
C TYR A 15 -12.21 -8.32 -11.74
N SER A 16 -13.01 -7.78 -10.83
CA SER A 16 -13.10 -6.34 -10.54
C SER A 16 -11.76 -5.77 -10.08
N ILE A 17 -11.09 -6.46 -9.15
CA ILE A 17 -9.75 -6.05 -8.68
C ILE A 17 -8.71 -6.14 -9.80
N LEU A 18 -8.77 -7.18 -10.64
CA LEU A 18 -7.88 -7.29 -11.80
C LEU A 18 -8.05 -6.14 -12.78
N VAL A 19 -9.30 -5.78 -13.08
CA VAL A 19 -9.63 -4.64 -13.98
C VAL A 19 -9.12 -3.33 -13.36
N ALA A 20 -9.32 -3.10 -12.06
CA ALA A 20 -8.80 -1.93 -11.36
C ALA A 20 -7.26 -1.84 -11.45
N LYS A 21 -6.57 -2.94 -11.16
CA LYS A 21 -5.11 -3.03 -11.27
C LYS A 21 -4.63 -2.81 -12.71
N ALA A 22 -5.30 -3.40 -13.69
CA ALA A 22 -4.98 -3.20 -15.10
C ALA A 22 -5.16 -1.73 -15.51
N ALA A 23 -6.25 -1.08 -15.09
CA ALA A 23 -6.50 0.32 -15.37
C ALA A 23 -5.38 1.22 -14.83
N VAL A 24 -4.97 1.04 -13.56
CA VAL A 24 -3.85 1.78 -12.98
C VAL A 24 -2.55 1.47 -13.71
N PHE A 25 -2.28 0.19 -14.01
CA PHE A 25 -1.08 -0.23 -14.73
C PHE A 25 -0.94 0.48 -16.08
N PHE A 26 -1.98 0.42 -16.90
CA PHE A 26 -1.96 1.04 -18.23
C PHE A 26 -1.91 2.57 -18.14
N LEU A 27 -2.63 3.18 -17.21
CA LEU A 27 -2.59 4.62 -17.01
C LEU A 27 -1.16 5.09 -16.65
N VAL A 28 -0.52 4.47 -15.66
CA VAL A 28 0.86 4.81 -15.25
C VAL A 28 1.84 4.51 -16.37
N CYS A 29 1.66 3.41 -17.11
CA CYS A 29 2.48 3.06 -18.26
C CYS A 29 2.42 4.14 -19.35
N VAL A 30 1.21 4.54 -19.76
CA VAL A 30 1.00 5.55 -20.80
C VAL A 30 1.55 6.91 -20.36
N LEU A 31 1.23 7.36 -19.14
CA LEU A 31 1.76 8.62 -18.61
C LEU A 31 3.29 8.62 -18.57
N THR A 32 3.88 7.51 -18.15
CA THR A 32 5.34 7.36 -18.12
C THR A 32 5.95 7.40 -19.52
N LEU A 33 5.33 6.73 -20.50
CA LEU A 33 5.77 6.76 -21.89
C LEU A 33 5.68 8.15 -22.51
N LEU A 34 4.73 8.98 -22.07
CA LEU A 34 4.58 10.35 -22.57
C LEU A 34 5.55 11.34 -21.93
N VAL A 35 5.78 11.22 -20.62
CA VAL A 35 6.50 12.24 -19.82
C VAL A 35 7.98 11.91 -19.62
N ALA A 36 8.36 10.62 -19.59
CA ALA A 36 9.73 10.24 -19.28
C ALA A 36 10.71 10.60 -20.41
N SER A 37 11.94 10.94 -20.01
CA SER A 37 13.03 11.18 -20.94
C SER A 37 13.29 9.97 -21.85
N PRO A 38 13.64 10.18 -23.13
CA PRO A 38 13.83 9.07 -24.09
C PRO A 38 14.83 8.01 -23.62
N GLU A 39 15.85 8.40 -22.86
CA GLU A 39 16.92 7.51 -22.39
C GLU A 39 16.39 6.38 -21.49
N ASN A 40 15.53 6.70 -20.51
CA ASN A 40 15.04 5.76 -19.50
C ASN A 40 13.52 5.50 -19.61
N ARG A 41 12.93 5.80 -20.76
CA ARG A 41 11.47 5.72 -20.97
C ARG A 41 10.93 4.32 -20.74
N PHE A 42 11.58 3.32 -21.31
CA PHE A 42 11.10 1.93 -21.20
C PHE A 42 11.37 1.31 -19.83
N SER A 43 12.49 1.64 -19.16
CA SER A 43 12.75 1.18 -17.81
C SER A 43 11.68 1.68 -16.83
N LYS A 44 11.34 2.97 -16.93
CA LYS A 44 10.28 3.58 -16.12
C LYS A 44 8.90 3.05 -16.47
N ALA A 45 8.59 2.92 -17.77
CA ALA A 45 7.33 2.35 -18.24
C ALA A 45 7.14 0.87 -17.85
N GLY A 46 8.23 0.16 -17.57
CA GLY A 46 8.17 -1.20 -17.01
C GLY A 46 7.97 -1.22 -15.50
N LEU A 47 8.82 -0.53 -14.74
CA LEU A 47 8.87 -0.65 -13.29
C LEU A 47 7.83 0.21 -12.55
N PHE A 48 7.48 1.39 -13.05
CA PHE A 48 6.53 2.29 -12.39
C PHE A 48 5.11 1.73 -12.32
N PRO A 49 4.56 1.14 -13.41
CA PRO A 49 3.26 0.47 -13.33
C PRO A 49 3.27 -0.73 -12.38
N ILE A 50 4.35 -1.52 -12.37
CA ILE A 50 4.50 -2.63 -11.40
C ILE A 50 4.48 -2.07 -9.97
N PHE A 51 5.20 -0.99 -9.70
CA PHE A 51 5.18 -0.33 -8.37
C PHE A 51 3.78 0.12 -7.96
N ALA A 52 3.04 0.75 -8.87
CA ALA A 52 1.71 1.26 -8.59
C ALA A 52 0.66 0.17 -8.33
N THR A 53 0.84 -1.02 -8.93
CA THR A 53 -0.17 -2.09 -8.89
C THR A 53 0.18 -3.26 -7.97
N GLN A 54 1.46 -3.46 -7.67
CA GLN A 54 1.90 -4.54 -6.82
C GLN A 54 1.86 -4.14 -5.34
N SER A 55 1.03 -4.85 -4.57
CA SER A 55 0.80 -4.61 -3.14
C SER A 55 1.62 -5.56 -2.27
N ASN A 56 1.94 -5.13 -1.07
CA ASN A 56 2.56 -5.98 -0.04
C ASN A 56 1.49 -6.85 0.64
N ASP A 57 0.95 -7.78 -0.15
CA ASP A 57 -0.22 -8.58 0.21
C ASP A 57 0.06 -9.51 1.39
N PHE A 58 1.24 -10.12 1.45
CA PHE A 58 1.54 -11.15 2.45
C PHE A 58 2.15 -10.60 3.73
N ALA A 59 3.13 -9.69 3.66
CA ALA A 59 3.82 -9.23 4.86
C ALA A 59 3.01 -8.21 5.67
N LEU A 60 2.18 -7.37 5.01
CA LEU A 60 1.35 -6.37 5.66
C LEU A 60 -0.14 -6.63 5.45
N GLY A 61 -0.54 -7.00 4.23
CA GLY A 61 -1.95 -7.19 3.90
C GLY A 61 -2.60 -8.32 4.69
N TYR A 62 -1.98 -9.49 4.72
CA TYR A 62 -2.53 -10.65 5.42
C TYR A 62 -2.77 -10.41 6.92
N PRO A 63 -1.80 -9.94 7.73
CA PRO A 63 -2.03 -9.70 9.15
C PRO A 63 -3.14 -8.66 9.42
N ILE A 64 -3.26 -7.65 8.55
CA ILE A 64 -4.29 -6.61 8.70
C ILE A 64 -5.68 -7.18 8.40
N VAL A 65 -5.83 -7.93 7.30
CA VAL A 65 -7.11 -8.56 6.95
C VAL A 65 -7.49 -9.62 7.97
N GLU A 66 -6.55 -10.39 8.46
CA GLU A 66 -6.75 -11.36 9.53
C GLU A 66 -7.30 -10.66 10.79
N ALA A 67 -6.64 -9.61 11.25
CA ALA A 67 -7.07 -8.86 12.44
C ALA A 67 -8.46 -8.23 12.31
N LEU A 68 -8.86 -7.81 11.10
CA LEU A 68 -10.13 -7.10 10.87
C LEU A 68 -11.30 -8.03 10.54
N TYR A 69 -11.05 -9.09 9.78
CA TYR A 69 -12.10 -9.88 9.15
C TYR A 69 -12.14 -11.34 9.57
N GLN A 70 -11.16 -11.86 10.31
CA GLN A 70 -11.11 -13.27 10.72
C GLN A 70 -12.39 -13.75 11.43
N THR A 71 -13.01 -12.90 12.24
CA THR A 71 -14.24 -13.23 13.00
C THR A 71 -15.53 -12.92 12.24
N THR A 72 -15.52 -11.95 11.33
CA THR A 72 -16.73 -11.47 10.63
C THR A 72 -16.89 -12.00 9.23
N TYR A 73 -15.79 -12.06 8.47
CA TYR A 73 -15.75 -12.50 7.08
C TYR A 73 -14.44 -13.28 6.80
N PRO A 74 -14.28 -14.48 7.39
CA PRO A 74 -13.04 -15.24 7.26
C PRO A 74 -12.69 -15.58 5.80
N GLU A 75 -13.68 -15.63 4.92
CA GLU A 75 -13.49 -15.82 3.48
C GLU A 75 -12.68 -14.71 2.80
N TYR A 76 -12.58 -13.51 3.39
CA TYR A 76 -11.79 -12.42 2.79
C TYR A 76 -10.28 -12.69 2.84
N LEU A 77 -9.81 -13.50 3.77
CA LEU A 77 -8.41 -13.92 3.84
C LEU A 77 -7.96 -14.67 2.58
N GLN A 78 -8.85 -15.47 2.00
CA GLN A 78 -8.52 -16.24 0.78
C GLN A 78 -8.27 -15.33 -0.43
N TYR A 79 -8.92 -14.16 -0.51
CA TYR A 79 -8.73 -13.24 -1.64
C TYR A 79 -7.31 -12.70 -1.72
N ILE A 80 -6.59 -12.55 -0.62
CA ILE A 80 -5.17 -12.15 -0.64
C ILE A 80 -4.34 -13.17 -1.44
N TYR A 81 -4.57 -14.46 -1.18
CA TYR A 81 -3.86 -15.53 -1.87
C TYR A 81 -4.23 -15.67 -3.34
N LEU A 82 -5.42 -15.18 -3.74
CA LEU A 82 -5.90 -15.27 -5.12
C LEU A 82 -5.51 -14.03 -5.94
N VAL A 83 -5.62 -12.83 -5.37
CA VAL A 83 -5.36 -11.57 -6.08
C VAL A 83 -3.87 -11.34 -6.34
N ALA A 84 -3.00 -11.67 -5.36
CA ALA A 84 -1.56 -11.45 -5.50
C ALA A 84 -0.95 -12.22 -6.70
N PRO A 85 -1.17 -13.54 -6.84
CA PRO A 85 -0.64 -14.30 -7.98
C PRO A 85 -1.18 -13.82 -9.33
N ILE A 86 -2.47 -13.49 -9.41
CA ILE A 86 -3.09 -13.00 -10.65
C ILE A 86 -2.36 -11.76 -11.16
N SER A 87 -2.08 -10.81 -10.26
CA SER A 87 -1.33 -9.59 -10.61
C SER A 87 0.09 -9.90 -11.06
N LEU A 88 0.77 -10.81 -10.37
CA LEU A 88 2.13 -11.23 -10.69
C LEU A 88 2.21 -11.92 -12.06
N MET A 89 1.23 -12.75 -12.37
CA MET A 89 1.23 -13.55 -13.61
C MET A 89 0.78 -12.76 -14.84
N MET A 90 -0.11 -11.78 -14.68
CA MET A 90 -0.70 -11.05 -15.80
C MET A 90 -0.05 -9.71 -16.06
N LEU A 91 0.21 -8.91 -15.01
CA LEU A 91 0.70 -7.53 -15.18
C LEU A 91 2.22 -7.43 -15.19
N ASN A 92 2.92 -8.21 -14.35
CA ASN A 92 4.39 -8.14 -14.31
C ASN A 92 5.08 -8.52 -15.62
N PRO A 93 4.61 -9.54 -16.38
CA PRO A 93 5.23 -9.84 -17.69
C PRO A 93 5.25 -8.65 -18.63
N LEU A 94 4.17 -7.85 -18.63
CA LEU A 94 4.09 -6.65 -19.47
C LEU A 94 5.16 -5.62 -19.07
N GLY A 95 5.34 -5.38 -17.77
CA GLY A 95 6.39 -4.50 -17.28
C GLY A 95 7.78 -5.05 -17.57
N PHE A 96 8.00 -6.35 -17.42
CA PHE A 96 9.28 -6.98 -17.72
C PHE A 96 9.64 -6.90 -19.22
N ILE A 97 8.65 -6.98 -20.11
CA ILE A 97 8.87 -6.76 -21.53
C ILE A 97 9.46 -5.37 -21.78
N PHE A 98 8.93 -4.33 -21.15
CA PHE A 98 9.47 -2.98 -21.28
C PHE A 98 10.91 -2.89 -20.72
N CYS A 99 11.20 -3.52 -19.61
CA CYS A 99 12.54 -3.58 -19.04
C CYS A 99 13.52 -4.30 -19.98
N GLU A 100 13.11 -5.41 -20.58
CA GLU A 100 13.95 -6.13 -21.56
C GLU A 100 14.15 -5.32 -22.85
N ILE A 101 13.15 -4.57 -23.31
CA ILE A 101 13.28 -3.64 -24.44
C ILE A 101 14.32 -2.54 -24.13
N GLN A 102 14.29 -1.98 -22.91
CA GLN A 102 15.28 -1.02 -22.48
C GLN A 102 16.69 -1.62 -22.49
N LYS A 103 16.85 -2.81 -21.94
CA LYS A 103 18.09 -3.54 -21.89
C LYS A 103 18.67 -3.82 -23.28
N TRP A 104 17.79 -4.19 -24.21
CA TRP A 104 18.16 -4.38 -25.61
C TRP A 104 18.59 -3.07 -26.30
N ARG A 105 17.93 -1.97 -25.96
CA ARG A 105 18.26 -0.64 -26.48
C ARG A 105 19.63 -0.15 -25.99
N ASP A 106 19.94 -0.40 -24.72
CA ASP A 106 21.20 0.01 -24.11
C ASP A 106 22.37 -0.85 -24.61
N ASN A 107 22.14 -2.15 -24.84
CA ASN A 107 23.13 -3.11 -25.36
C ASN A 107 22.91 -3.36 -26.83
N ARG A 108 23.38 -2.43 -27.68
CA ARG A 108 23.28 -2.51 -29.16
C ARG A 108 23.92 -3.74 -29.82
N THR A 109 24.70 -4.52 -29.07
CA THR A 109 25.48 -5.66 -29.58
C THR A 109 24.72 -6.98 -29.64
N VAL A 110 23.55 -7.10 -29.00
CA VAL A 110 22.79 -8.37 -28.93
C VAL A 110 21.43 -8.20 -29.59
N SER A 111 21.34 -8.60 -30.86
CA SER A 111 20.05 -8.69 -31.55
C SER A 111 19.23 -9.87 -31.02
N HIS A 112 18.35 -9.62 -30.06
CA HIS A 112 17.37 -10.62 -29.62
C HIS A 112 16.10 -10.52 -30.45
N SER A 113 15.61 -11.65 -30.96
CA SER A 113 14.29 -11.76 -31.56
C SER A 113 13.20 -11.33 -30.54
N LYS A 114 12.15 -10.66 -31.02
CA LYS A 114 10.98 -10.26 -30.19
C LYS A 114 10.41 -11.41 -29.36
N ILE A 115 10.41 -12.62 -29.93
CA ILE A 115 9.98 -13.85 -29.27
C ILE A 115 10.85 -14.19 -28.06
N LYS A 116 12.17 -13.99 -28.16
CA LYS A 116 13.09 -14.21 -27.02
C LYS A 116 12.83 -13.25 -25.86
N ILE A 117 12.49 -11.98 -26.14
CA ILE A 117 12.17 -10.99 -25.09
C ILE A 117 10.93 -11.43 -24.31
N VAL A 118 9.87 -11.82 -25.00
CA VAL A 118 8.65 -12.32 -24.36
C VAL A 118 8.92 -13.61 -23.59
N GLY A 119 9.69 -14.54 -24.17
CA GLY A 119 10.07 -15.78 -23.50
C GLY A 119 10.86 -15.55 -22.21
N LEU A 120 11.83 -14.62 -22.20
CA LEU A 120 12.57 -14.24 -21.02
C LEU A 120 11.68 -13.59 -19.93
N ALA A 121 10.73 -12.73 -20.32
CA ALA A 121 9.80 -12.13 -19.40
C ALA A 121 8.90 -13.19 -18.73
N LEU A 122 8.38 -14.13 -19.50
CA LEU A 122 7.57 -15.24 -18.99
C LEU A 122 8.39 -16.18 -18.09
N LEU A 123 9.62 -16.50 -18.47
CA LEU A 123 10.51 -17.31 -17.64
C LEU A 123 10.77 -16.68 -16.29
N ARG A 124 10.99 -15.36 -16.22
CA ARG A 124 11.16 -14.64 -14.94
C ARG A 124 9.94 -14.71 -14.04
N VAL A 125 8.73 -14.71 -14.62
CA VAL A 125 7.50 -14.89 -13.85
C VAL A 125 7.41 -16.30 -13.30
N LEU A 126 7.70 -17.32 -14.10
CA LEU A 126 7.69 -18.72 -13.67
C LEU A 126 8.77 -19.03 -12.61
N GLN A 127 9.89 -18.34 -12.67
CA GLN A 127 10.96 -18.43 -11.66
C GLN A 127 10.63 -17.69 -10.36
N ASN A 128 9.53 -16.92 -10.31
CA ASN A 128 9.12 -16.26 -9.08
C ASN A 128 8.63 -17.32 -8.07
N PRO A 129 9.22 -17.40 -6.86
CA PRO A 129 8.86 -18.42 -5.88
C PRO A 129 7.39 -18.37 -5.47
N ILE A 130 6.77 -17.18 -5.44
CA ILE A 130 5.35 -17.02 -5.12
C ILE A 130 4.49 -17.71 -6.20
N VAL A 131 4.77 -17.44 -7.47
CA VAL A 131 4.05 -18.04 -8.60
C VAL A 131 4.22 -19.54 -8.60
N PHE A 132 5.44 -20.02 -8.42
CA PHE A 132 5.76 -21.46 -8.35
C PHE A 132 4.99 -22.15 -7.21
N MET A 133 4.99 -21.57 -5.99
CA MET A 133 4.29 -22.13 -4.83
C MET A 133 2.76 -22.09 -4.99
N VAL A 134 2.22 -21.12 -5.71
CA VAL A 134 0.79 -21.07 -6.05
C VAL A 134 0.42 -22.24 -6.98
N PHE A 135 1.22 -22.52 -8.01
CA PHE A 135 0.99 -23.69 -8.87
C PHE A 135 1.03 -25.01 -8.09
N ILE A 136 2.01 -25.17 -7.18
CA ILE A 136 2.08 -26.34 -6.29
C ILE A 136 0.82 -26.40 -5.42
N GLY A 137 0.41 -25.30 -4.81
CA GLY A 137 -0.78 -25.24 -3.95
C GLY A 137 -2.07 -25.61 -4.69
N ILE A 138 -2.24 -25.13 -5.93
CA ILE A 138 -3.40 -25.49 -6.76
C ILE A 138 -3.34 -26.96 -7.18
N ALA A 139 -2.20 -27.44 -7.64
CA ALA A 139 -2.04 -28.86 -7.99
C ALA A 139 -2.32 -29.78 -6.79
N SER A 140 -1.80 -29.43 -5.62
CA SER A 140 -2.06 -30.16 -4.38
C SER A 140 -3.53 -30.14 -3.96
N ASN A 141 -4.24 -29.03 -4.18
CA ASN A 141 -5.68 -28.95 -3.93
C ASN A 141 -6.47 -30.03 -4.71
N PHE A 142 -6.16 -30.19 -6.00
CA PHE A 142 -6.81 -31.20 -6.82
C PHE A 142 -6.36 -32.63 -6.50
N ILE A 143 -5.08 -32.84 -6.19
CA ILE A 143 -4.52 -34.17 -5.91
C ILE A 143 -4.96 -34.68 -4.53
N LEU A 144 -4.95 -33.80 -3.51
CA LEU A 144 -5.22 -34.15 -2.12
C LEU A 144 -6.69 -33.99 -1.72
N GLY A 145 -7.57 -33.57 -2.65
CA GLY A 145 -8.99 -33.38 -2.37
C GLY A 145 -9.28 -32.38 -1.26
N GLN A 146 -8.59 -31.25 -1.28
CA GLN A 146 -8.75 -30.10 -0.34
C GLN A 146 -8.39 -30.44 1.13
N LYS A 147 -7.64 -31.47 1.38
CA LYS A 147 -7.17 -31.85 2.73
C LYS A 147 -5.65 -31.93 2.77
N ILE A 148 -5.07 -31.37 3.81
CA ILE A 148 -3.64 -31.52 4.06
C ILE A 148 -3.45 -32.84 4.80
N PRO A 149 -2.46 -33.70 4.44
CA PRO A 149 -2.14 -34.89 5.20
C PRO A 149 -1.70 -34.54 6.63
N ASP A 150 -2.21 -35.24 7.64
CA ASP A 150 -2.01 -34.96 9.07
C ASP A 150 -0.52 -34.84 9.46
N TYR A 151 0.37 -35.61 8.81
CA TYR A 151 1.80 -35.55 9.07
C TYR A 151 2.50 -34.28 8.55
N LEU A 152 1.87 -33.54 7.60
CA LEU A 152 2.38 -32.28 7.07
C LEU A 152 1.68 -31.06 7.70
N GLU A 153 0.50 -31.23 8.26
CA GLU A 153 -0.33 -30.14 8.78
C GLU A 153 0.41 -29.31 9.83
N ASN A 154 0.91 -29.94 10.88
CA ASN A 154 1.64 -29.24 11.95
C ASN A 154 2.91 -28.54 11.44
N PHE A 155 3.59 -29.10 10.45
CA PHE A 155 4.79 -28.50 9.87
C PHE A 155 4.43 -27.26 9.03
N LEU A 156 3.41 -27.37 8.19
CA LEU A 156 2.94 -26.25 7.35
C LEU A 156 2.34 -25.12 8.19
N ASP A 157 1.60 -25.45 9.24
CA ASP A 157 1.05 -24.47 10.19
C ASP A 157 2.15 -23.74 10.94
N GLY A 158 3.18 -24.45 11.38
CA GLY A 158 4.36 -23.85 12.01
C GLY A 158 5.09 -22.86 11.08
N LEU A 159 5.27 -23.23 9.81
CA LEU A 159 5.84 -22.35 8.79
C LEU A 159 4.93 -21.14 8.53
N GLY A 160 3.63 -21.38 8.39
CA GLY A 160 2.63 -20.31 8.19
C GLY A 160 2.61 -19.31 9.33
N SER A 161 2.60 -19.79 10.56
CA SER A 161 2.59 -18.95 11.77
C SER A 161 3.87 -18.11 11.93
N SER A 162 5.02 -18.67 11.53
CA SER A 162 6.30 -17.94 11.57
C SER A 162 6.45 -16.91 10.46
N PHE A 163 5.65 -16.99 9.41
CA PHE A 163 5.78 -16.16 8.21
C PHE A 163 5.61 -14.66 8.50
N SER A 164 4.54 -14.26 9.22
CA SER A 164 4.23 -12.86 9.44
C SER A 164 5.35 -12.12 10.18
N GLY A 165 5.88 -12.71 11.27
CA GLY A 165 7.00 -12.14 12.01
C GLY A 165 8.28 -12.04 11.18
N SER A 166 8.62 -13.12 10.46
CA SER A 166 9.81 -13.16 9.60
C SER A 166 9.72 -12.18 8.43
N ALA A 167 8.54 -12.05 7.82
CA ALA A 167 8.30 -11.13 6.71
C ALA A 167 8.40 -9.67 7.15
N LEU A 168 7.85 -9.31 8.32
CA LEU A 168 7.97 -7.95 8.87
C LEU A 168 9.41 -7.62 9.28
N PHE A 169 10.12 -8.58 9.85
CA PHE A 169 11.55 -8.41 10.16
C PHE A 169 12.38 -8.21 8.90
N TYR A 170 12.16 -9.05 7.88
CA TYR A 170 12.81 -8.89 6.57
C TYR A 170 12.50 -7.55 5.92
N LEU A 171 11.24 -7.11 5.97
CA LEU A 171 10.83 -5.79 5.49
C LEU A 171 11.62 -4.68 6.17
N GLY A 172 11.74 -4.72 7.51
CA GLY A 172 12.55 -3.76 8.27
C GLY A 172 14.01 -3.74 7.83
N LEU A 173 14.62 -4.92 7.64
CA LEU A 173 16.00 -5.02 7.15
C LEU A 173 16.18 -4.44 5.75
N THR A 174 15.23 -4.66 4.84
CA THR A 174 15.30 -4.13 3.47
C THR A 174 15.16 -2.61 3.39
N MET A 175 14.60 -1.98 4.43
CA MET A 175 14.48 -0.53 4.51
C MET A 175 15.76 0.17 4.97
N VAL A 176 16.66 -0.53 5.64
CA VAL A 176 17.90 0.06 6.16
C VAL A 176 18.83 0.48 5.02
N GLY A 177 19.27 1.73 5.05
CA GLY A 177 20.23 2.27 4.07
C GLY A 177 19.68 2.57 2.67
N GLN A 178 18.37 2.41 2.43
CA GLN A 178 17.78 2.61 1.10
C GLN A 178 17.51 4.08 0.72
N THR A 179 17.60 5.01 1.67
CA THR A 179 17.38 6.44 1.41
C THR A 179 18.60 7.04 0.69
N LYS A 180 18.64 6.96 -0.62
CA LYS A 180 19.62 7.66 -1.46
C LYS A 180 19.22 9.12 -1.66
N LYS A 181 20.19 9.99 -1.95
CA LYS A 181 19.93 11.41 -2.28
C LYS A 181 19.03 11.48 -3.52
N LEU A 182 17.80 11.94 -3.34
CA LEU A 182 16.83 12.11 -4.41
C LEU A 182 17.09 13.42 -5.16
N THR A 183 17.11 13.38 -6.47
CA THR A 183 17.11 14.59 -7.32
C THR A 183 15.69 15.16 -7.42
N LYS A 184 15.53 16.44 -7.80
CA LYS A 184 14.21 17.07 -7.93
C LYS A 184 13.27 16.30 -8.88
N GLY A 185 13.78 15.80 -10.01
CA GLY A 185 12.97 15.01 -10.94
C GLY A 185 12.54 13.64 -10.38
N MET A 186 13.40 13.00 -9.58
CA MET A 186 13.08 11.76 -8.87
C MET A 186 11.99 12.00 -7.80
N PHE A 187 12.02 13.16 -7.14
CA PHE A 187 11.04 13.50 -6.12
C PHE A 187 9.62 13.65 -6.71
N VAL A 188 9.48 14.33 -7.85
CA VAL A 188 8.19 14.47 -8.55
C VAL A 188 7.66 13.09 -8.99
N ALA A 189 8.51 12.27 -9.60
CA ALA A 189 8.12 10.91 -10.00
C ALA A 189 7.67 10.07 -8.79
N LEU A 190 8.35 10.22 -7.66
CA LEU A 190 8.03 9.53 -6.42
C LEU A 190 6.67 9.93 -5.87
N ILE A 191 6.36 11.24 -5.82
CA ILE A 191 5.04 11.73 -5.39
C ILE A 191 3.94 11.16 -6.28
N LEU A 192 4.12 11.20 -7.60
CA LEU A 192 3.14 10.66 -8.55
C LEU A 192 2.93 9.15 -8.36
N LEU A 193 4.00 8.39 -8.14
CA LEU A 193 3.92 6.95 -7.88
C LEU A 193 3.19 6.62 -6.58
N ILE A 194 3.50 7.35 -5.50
CA ILE A 194 2.83 7.17 -4.21
C ILE A 194 1.36 7.56 -4.32
N THR A 195 1.04 8.64 -5.03
CA THR A 195 -0.35 9.06 -5.29
C THR A 195 -1.09 7.99 -6.10
N ALA A 196 -0.48 7.44 -7.15
CA ALA A 196 -1.10 6.36 -7.91
C ALA A 196 -1.34 5.12 -7.05
N LYS A 197 -0.40 4.78 -6.15
CA LYS A 197 -0.48 3.61 -5.29
C LYS A 197 -1.45 3.76 -4.12
N LEU A 198 -1.38 4.87 -3.38
CA LEU A 198 -2.11 5.02 -2.12
C LEU A 198 -3.40 5.83 -2.24
N LEU A 199 -3.63 6.50 -3.36
CA LEU A 199 -4.85 7.26 -3.61
C LEU A 199 -5.66 6.65 -4.76
N MET A 200 -5.11 6.57 -5.96
CA MET A 200 -5.87 6.09 -7.12
C MET A 200 -6.26 4.62 -7.01
N MET A 201 -5.34 3.77 -6.55
CA MET A 201 -5.56 2.32 -6.46
C MET A 201 -6.72 1.95 -5.53
N PRO A 202 -6.84 2.49 -4.29
CA PRO A 202 -7.98 2.20 -3.40
C PRO A 202 -9.33 2.59 -4.00
N PHE A 203 -9.41 3.80 -4.55
CA PHE A 203 -10.65 4.28 -5.16
C PHE A 203 -11.06 3.42 -6.35
N LEU A 204 -10.13 3.12 -7.25
CA LEU A 204 -10.43 2.28 -8.41
C LEU A 204 -10.78 0.84 -8.02
N CYS A 205 -10.15 0.26 -7.00
CA CYS A 205 -10.53 -1.06 -6.50
C CYS A 205 -11.98 -1.06 -6.00
N ARG A 206 -12.34 -0.07 -5.20
CA ARG A 206 -13.70 0.09 -4.68
C ARG A 206 -14.72 0.28 -5.81
N GLU A 207 -14.50 1.29 -6.67
CA GLU A 207 -15.42 1.63 -7.77
C GLU A 207 -15.62 0.46 -8.75
N MET A 208 -14.54 -0.28 -9.05
CA MET A 208 -14.67 -1.44 -9.94
C MET A 208 -15.46 -2.58 -9.31
N VAL A 209 -15.35 -2.79 -8.00
CA VAL A 209 -16.19 -3.77 -7.30
C VAL A 209 -17.65 -3.29 -7.27
N GLU A 210 -17.90 -2.03 -6.97
CA GLU A 210 -19.27 -1.47 -6.99
C GLU A 210 -19.91 -1.55 -8.39
N LEU A 211 -19.13 -1.40 -9.44
CA LEU A 211 -19.62 -1.42 -10.81
C LEU A 211 -19.85 -2.84 -11.35
N LEU A 212 -18.93 -3.76 -11.07
CA LEU A 212 -18.85 -5.06 -11.75
C LEU A 212 -19.39 -6.21 -10.89
N ASP A 213 -19.35 -6.12 -9.56
CA ASP A 213 -19.92 -7.17 -8.69
C ASP A 213 -21.40 -6.94 -8.46
N LYS A 214 -22.22 -7.66 -9.24
CA LYS A 214 -23.69 -7.66 -9.12
C LYS A 214 -24.22 -8.93 -8.44
N SER A 215 -23.33 -9.79 -7.96
CA SER A 215 -23.69 -11.14 -7.49
C SER A 215 -24.02 -11.21 -6.01
N SER A 216 -23.66 -10.21 -5.21
CA SER A 216 -23.77 -10.21 -3.76
C SER A 216 -25.07 -9.54 -3.28
N SER A 217 -25.58 -9.96 -2.12
CA SER A 217 -26.65 -9.23 -1.42
C SER A 217 -26.15 -7.82 -1.05
N ALA A 218 -27.03 -6.83 -0.90
CA ALA A 218 -26.64 -5.44 -0.67
C ALA A 218 -25.65 -5.23 0.49
N VAL A 219 -25.81 -5.99 1.60
CA VAL A 219 -24.92 -5.93 2.77
C VAL A 219 -23.54 -6.50 2.47
N ASN A 220 -23.50 -7.66 1.83
CA ASN A 220 -22.23 -8.29 1.43
C ASN A 220 -21.50 -7.47 0.36
N HIS A 221 -22.23 -6.85 -0.54
CA HIS A 221 -21.68 -5.99 -1.58
C HIS A 221 -20.95 -4.77 -0.98
N THR A 222 -21.57 -4.08 -0.01
CA THR A 222 -20.93 -2.94 0.68
C THR A 222 -19.69 -3.38 1.45
N SER A 223 -19.74 -4.51 2.14
CA SER A 223 -18.59 -5.06 2.87
C SER A 223 -17.44 -5.43 1.93
N LEU A 224 -17.75 -6.04 0.80
CA LEU A 224 -16.76 -6.45 -0.20
C LEU A 224 -16.13 -5.25 -0.92
N SER A 225 -16.92 -4.20 -1.20
CA SER A 225 -16.45 -2.94 -1.74
C SER A 225 -15.50 -2.22 -0.75
N ASN A 226 -15.82 -2.24 0.53
CA ASN A 226 -14.97 -1.72 1.60
C ASN A 226 -13.66 -2.51 1.73
N TYR A 227 -13.73 -3.83 1.65
CA TYR A 227 -12.55 -4.68 1.61
C TYR A 227 -11.67 -4.37 0.40
N ALA A 228 -12.25 -4.15 -0.78
CA ALA A 228 -11.52 -3.75 -1.99
C ALA A 228 -10.77 -2.42 -1.81
N PHE A 229 -11.41 -1.44 -1.15
CA PHE A 229 -10.76 -0.19 -0.81
C PHE A 229 -9.55 -0.40 0.10
N LEU A 230 -9.71 -1.14 1.19
CA LEU A 230 -8.63 -1.45 2.13
C LEU A 230 -7.48 -2.18 1.43
N TYR A 231 -7.80 -3.15 0.57
CA TYR A 231 -6.82 -3.87 -0.24
C TYR A 231 -6.00 -2.92 -1.12
N GLY A 232 -6.64 -1.93 -1.72
CA GLY A 232 -5.97 -0.91 -2.54
C GLY A 232 -4.96 -0.06 -1.77
N VAL A 233 -5.20 0.18 -0.48
CA VAL A 233 -4.32 1.00 0.39
C VAL A 233 -3.02 0.28 0.77
N PHE A 234 -2.90 -1.02 0.59
CA PHE A 234 -1.66 -1.73 0.92
C PHE A 234 -0.45 -1.12 0.18
N PRO A 235 0.69 -0.92 0.86
CA PRO A 235 1.86 -0.29 0.26
C PRO A 235 2.46 -1.12 -0.88
N ALA A 236 3.40 -0.54 -1.59
CA ALA A 236 4.11 -1.24 -2.66
C ALA A 236 4.90 -2.44 -2.09
N ALA A 237 4.89 -3.56 -2.84
CA ALA A 237 5.56 -4.78 -2.43
C ALA A 237 7.10 -4.65 -2.47
N PRO A 238 7.81 -5.23 -1.50
CA PRO A 238 9.28 -5.31 -1.53
C PRO A 238 9.83 -6.00 -2.78
N GLY A 239 9.06 -6.91 -3.37
CA GLY A 239 9.41 -7.60 -4.62
C GLY A 239 9.71 -6.66 -5.79
N VAL A 240 9.08 -5.46 -5.81
CA VAL A 240 9.35 -4.47 -6.87
C VAL A 240 10.79 -3.94 -6.80
N ALA A 241 11.32 -3.74 -5.59
CA ALA A 241 12.71 -3.34 -5.39
C ALA A 241 13.69 -4.45 -5.85
N ILE A 242 13.31 -5.71 -5.64
CA ILE A 242 14.08 -6.86 -6.14
C ILE A 242 14.11 -6.84 -7.67
N PHE A 243 12.97 -6.61 -8.35
CA PHE A 243 12.93 -6.50 -9.80
C PHE A 243 13.78 -5.32 -10.31
N ALA A 244 13.67 -4.15 -9.68
CA ALA A 244 14.50 -2.99 -10.03
C ALA A 244 16.00 -3.32 -9.93
N THR A 245 16.41 -4.06 -8.90
CA THR A 245 17.80 -4.49 -8.71
C THR A 245 18.22 -5.54 -9.74
N GLN A 246 17.38 -6.54 -10.05
CA GLN A 246 17.64 -7.57 -11.05
C GLN A 246 17.83 -6.99 -12.47
N PHE A 247 17.04 -5.97 -12.80
CA PHE A 247 17.21 -5.25 -14.06
C PHE A 247 18.31 -4.19 -14.00
N ASN A 248 18.78 -3.81 -12.81
CA ASN A 248 19.67 -2.68 -12.54
C ASN A 248 19.12 -1.34 -13.07
N MET A 249 17.80 -1.14 -12.92
CA MET A 249 17.06 0.01 -13.43
C MET A 249 16.26 0.68 -12.33
N GLU A 250 16.26 2.02 -12.28
CA GLU A 250 15.43 2.86 -11.41
C GLU A 250 15.48 2.47 -9.92
N VAL A 251 16.55 1.80 -9.46
CA VAL A 251 16.66 1.22 -8.11
C VAL A 251 16.43 2.28 -7.03
N GLY A 252 17.00 3.49 -7.20
CA GLY A 252 16.91 4.57 -6.21
C GLY A 252 15.48 5.08 -6.00
N ILE A 253 14.68 5.22 -7.08
CA ILE A 253 13.29 5.69 -7.01
C ILE A 253 12.42 4.60 -6.40
N ILE A 254 12.54 3.38 -6.90
CA ILE A 254 11.70 2.25 -6.46
C ILE A 254 11.93 1.92 -4.99
N THR A 255 13.19 1.82 -4.54
CA THR A 255 13.49 1.50 -3.14
C THR A 255 13.06 2.63 -2.19
N SER A 256 13.32 3.89 -2.55
CA SER A 256 12.83 5.03 -1.75
C SER A 256 11.31 5.08 -1.73
N GLY A 257 10.67 4.85 -2.88
CA GLY A 257 9.21 4.80 -2.99
C GLY A 257 8.58 3.70 -2.14
N MET A 258 9.17 2.51 -2.13
CA MET A 258 8.74 1.40 -1.29
C MET A 258 8.76 1.78 0.19
N VAL A 259 9.88 2.35 0.67
CA VAL A 259 10.01 2.77 2.08
C VAL A 259 8.96 3.84 2.42
N ILE A 260 8.88 4.91 1.62
CA ILE A 260 7.97 6.01 1.89
C ILE A 260 6.51 5.54 1.79
N SER A 261 6.16 4.74 0.78
CA SER A 261 4.79 4.21 0.66
C SER A 261 4.40 3.35 1.86
N THR A 262 5.32 2.58 2.43
CA THR A 262 5.06 1.76 3.62
C THR A 262 4.76 2.64 4.84
N PHE A 263 5.57 3.68 5.08
CA PHE A 263 5.32 4.60 6.20
C PHE A 263 4.03 5.41 6.01
N VAL A 264 3.78 5.92 4.81
CA VAL A 264 2.58 6.72 4.52
C VAL A 264 1.31 5.85 4.52
N SER A 265 1.39 4.59 4.08
CA SER A 265 0.24 3.70 4.07
C SER A 265 -0.24 3.31 5.46
N ALA A 266 0.63 3.24 6.47
CA ALA A 266 0.27 2.79 7.81
C ALA A 266 -0.86 3.63 8.44
N PRO A 267 -0.78 4.97 8.55
CA PRO A 267 -1.89 5.77 9.05
C PRO A 267 -3.13 5.72 8.15
N ILE A 268 -2.94 5.65 6.82
CA ILE A 268 -4.07 5.56 5.88
C ILE A 268 -4.82 4.23 6.07
N MET A 269 -4.11 3.11 6.20
CA MET A 269 -4.70 1.80 6.48
C MET A 269 -5.43 1.79 7.81
N TYR A 270 -4.84 2.36 8.86
CA TYR A 270 -5.47 2.43 10.18
C TYR A 270 -6.80 3.20 10.12
N VAL A 271 -6.78 4.41 9.56
CA VAL A 271 -7.99 5.23 9.43
C VAL A 271 -9.02 4.57 8.53
N SER A 272 -8.59 3.99 7.41
CA SER A 272 -9.48 3.31 6.47
C SER A 272 -10.13 2.08 7.10
N ALA A 273 -9.35 1.22 7.74
CA ALA A 273 -9.84 0.04 8.42
C ALA A 273 -10.88 0.40 9.49
N TRP A 274 -10.59 1.44 10.25
CA TRP A 274 -11.46 1.91 11.30
C TRP A 274 -12.76 2.53 10.75
N LEU A 275 -12.67 3.41 9.72
CA LEU A 275 -13.86 4.00 9.08
C LEU A 275 -14.76 2.93 8.44
N LEU A 276 -14.16 1.88 7.87
CA LEU A 276 -14.90 0.80 7.22
C LEU A 276 -15.57 -0.17 8.20
N THR A 277 -15.14 -0.20 9.46
CA THR A 277 -15.76 -1.00 10.52
C THR A 277 -16.92 -0.29 11.22
N ILE A 278 -17.13 1.01 10.95
CA ILE A 278 -18.25 1.76 11.53
C ILE A 278 -19.54 1.42 10.79
N PRO A 279 -20.58 0.96 11.50
CA PRO A 279 -21.90 0.81 10.87
C PRO A 279 -22.42 2.16 10.40
N SER A 280 -22.93 2.25 9.19
CA SER A 280 -23.43 3.47 8.54
C SER A 280 -24.76 3.99 9.12
N MET A 281 -24.98 3.95 10.44
CA MET A 281 -26.35 4.08 10.95
C MET A 281 -26.69 5.34 11.71
N ASP A 282 -25.78 6.07 12.35
CA ASP A 282 -26.15 7.30 13.08
C ASP A 282 -25.00 8.31 13.12
N PRO A 283 -25.27 9.60 12.91
CA PRO A 283 -24.23 10.64 12.97
C PRO A 283 -23.57 10.79 14.35
N ASN A 284 -24.26 10.44 15.44
CA ASN A 284 -23.75 10.59 16.79
C ASN A 284 -22.63 9.58 17.14
N PRO A 285 -22.78 8.24 16.93
CA PRO A 285 -21.67 7.32 17.12
C PRO A 285 -20.52 7.56 16.14
N LEU A 286 -20.81 8.02 14.90
CA LEU A 286 -19.76 8.38 13.93
C LEU A 286 -18.92 9.56 14.43
N ALA A 287 -19.55 10.62 14.96
CA ALA A 287 -18.84 11.79 15.48
C ALA A 287 -17.93 11.43 16.68
N SER A 288 -18.43 10.65 17.61
CA SER A 288 -17.66 10.20 18.78
C SER A 288 -16.50 9.29 18.38
N ALA A 289 -16.74 8.43 17.42
CA ALA A 289 -15.75 7.53 16.91
C ALA A 289 -14.66 8.29 16.12
N LEU A 290 -14.99 9.26 15.25
CA LEU A 290 -14.04 10.16 14.59
C LEU A 290 -13.21 10.96 15.60
N GLN A 291 -13.83 11.39 16.70
CA GLN A 291 -13.12 12.09 17.77
C GLN A 291 -12.07 11.19 18.44
N ASN A 292 -12.39 9.95 18.75
CA ASN A 292 -11.46 8.99 19.35
C ASN A 292 -10.26 8.72 18.42
N VAL A 293 -10.52 8.51 17.12
CA VAL A 293 -9.44 8.30 16.13
C VAL A 293 -8.58 9.54 15.99
N SER A 294 -9.18 10.72 15.94
CA SER A 294 -8.41 11.96 15.89
C SER A 294 -7.54 12.13 17.13
N PHE A 295 -8.01 11.70 18.30
CA PHE A 295 -7.24 11.66 19.53
C PHE A 295 -6.05 10.70 19.44
N ASP A 296 -6.27 9.45 19.01
CA ASP A 296 -5.22 8.44 18.88
C ASP A 296 -4.14 8.88 17.88
N ILE A 297 -4.56 9.39 16.72
CA ILE A 297 -3.64 9.95 15.72
C ILE A 297 -2.83 11.11 16.30
N SER A 298 -3.47 11.99 17.09
CA SER A 298 -2.79 13.13 17.69
C SER A 298 -1.74 12.69 18.70
N ILE A 299 -1.96 11.64 19.47
CA ILE A 299 -0.95 11.08 20.39
C ILE A 299 0.26 10.55 19.63
N VAL A 300 0.02 9.71 18.60
CA VAL A 300 1.10 9.16 17.78
C VAL A 300 1.89 10.29 17.09
N SER A 301 1.17 11.29 16.57
CA SER A 301 1.75 12.45 15.92
C SER A 301 2.58 13.30 16.89
N LEU A 302 2.14 13.48 18.13
CA LEU A 302 2.91 14.21 19.16
C LEU A 302 4.28 13.56 19.38
N VAL A 303 4.34 12.24 19.53
CA VAL A 303 5.61 11.52 19.70
C VAL A 303 6.54 11.75 18.50
N SER A 304 6.01 11.62 17.29
CA SER A 304 6.78 11.83 16.05
C SER A 304 7.23 13.28 15.88
N LEU A 305 6.39 14.26 16.25
CA LEU A 305 6.70 15.68 16.16
C LEU A 305 7.74 16.10 17.19
N ILE A 306 7.67 15.58 18.44
CA ILE A 306 8.69 15.81 19.47
C ILE A 306 10.03 15.33 18.94
N TRP A 307 10.11 14.11 18.42
CA TRP A 307 11.33 13.57 17.84
C TRP A 307 11.86 14.45 16.69
N SER A 308 11.00 14.81 15.76
CA SER A 308 11.37 15.66 14.61
C SER A 308 11.86 17.02 15.03
N LEU A 309 11.21 17.68 16.00
CA LEU A 309 11.60 18.97 16.54
C LEU A 309 12.97 18.88 17.26
N ILE A 310 13.19 17.83 18.05
CA ILE A 310 14.49 17.60 18.71
C ILE A 310 15.60 17.50 17.66
N VAL A 311 15.39 16.72 16.59
CA VAL A 311 16.38 16.55 15.51
C VAL A 311 16.66 17.88 14.80
N VAL A 312 15.61 18.66 14.49
CA VAL A 312 15.76 19.98 13.84
C VAL A 312 16.49 20.95 14.73
N LEU A 313 16.20 20.99 16.04
CA LEU A 313 16.86 21.86 17.00
C LEU A 313 18.34 21.48 17.19
N LEU A 314 18.63 20.20 17.36
CA LEU A 314 20.01 19.70 17.52
C LEU A 314 20.86 19.94 16.27
N SER A 315 20.26 19.83 15.08
CA SER A 315 20.97 20.09 13.81
C SER A 315 21.28 21.56 13.57
N LYS A 316 20.73 22.50 14.36
CA LYS A 316 20.85 23.97 14.21
C LYS A 316 20.45 24.52 12.83
N LYS A 317 19.77 23.71 12.00
CA LYS A 317 19.37 24.08 10.63
C LYS A 317 18.12 24.96 10.58
N TYR A 318 17.39 25.08 11.68
CA TYR A 318 16.15 25.88 11.77
C TYR A 318 16.35 27.37 11.45
N LYS A 319 17.59 27.87 11.47
CA LYS A 319 17.92 29.27 11.14
C LYS A 319 18.04 29.54 9.64
N GLN A 320 18.01 28.51 8.80
CA GLN A 320 18.18 28.63 7.37
C GLN A 320 16.84 28.41 6.64
N LEU A 321 16.50 29.28 5.68
CA LEU A 321 15.43 29.01 4.71
C LEU A 321 15.86 27.84 3.79
N PRO A 322 15.03 26.85 3.49
CA PRO A 322 13.60 26.68 3.79
C PRO A 322 13.29 25.98 5.14
N HIS A 323 14.27 25.60 5.92
CA HIS A 323 14.09 24.84 7.18
C HIS A 323 13.30 25.61 8.24
N MET A 324 13.33 26.94 8.21
CA MET A 324 12.54 27.77 9.10
C MET A 324 11.03 27.60 8.87
N ILE A 325 10.59 27.53 7.62
CA ILE A 325 9.18 27.29 7.24
C ILE A 325 8.76 25.91 7.73
N THR A 326 9.57 24.88 7.47
CA THR A 326 9.31 23.51 7.93
C THR A 326 9.24 23.44 9.47
N THR A 327 10.11 24.16 10.16
CA THR A 327 10.10 24.20 11.64
C THR A 327 8.83 24.83 12.17
N ASN A 328 8.38 25.95 11.58
CA ASN A 328 7.13 26.61 11.96
C ASN A 328 5.92 25.72 11.68
N LEU A 329 5.92 24.98 10.57
CA LEU A 329 4.89 23.99 10.27
C LEU A 329 4.85 22.87 11.32
N LEU A 330 6.00 22.31 11.70
CA LEU A 330 6.09 21.28 12.74
C LEU A 330 5.58 21.80 14.09
N VAL A 331 5.91 23.06 14.45
CA VAL A 331 5.41 23.69 15.68
C VAL A 331 3.89 23.89 15.61
N ALA A 332 3.35 24.37 14.49
CA ALA A 332 1.91 24.54 14.31
C ALA A 332 1.16 23.19 14.42
N GLN A 333 1.69 22.13 13.80
CA GLN A 333 1.14 20.78 13.91
C GLN A 333 1.23 20.25 15.34
N PHE A 334 2.32 20.50 16.04
CA PHE A 334 2.48 20.11 17.44
C PHE A 334 1.42 20.77 18.34
N VAL A 335 1.18 22.07 18.15
CA VAL A 335 0.14 22.81 18.89
C VAL A 335 -1.26 22.29 18.53
N ALA A 336 -1.51 21.95 17.27
CA ALA A 336 -2.79 21.38 16.84
C ALA A 336 -3.04 20.00 17.49
N CYS A 337 -2.03 19.15 17.57
CA CYS A 337 -2.15 17.85 18.23
C CYS A 337 -2.42 18.00 19.75
N ILE A 338 -1.77 18.95 20.43
CA ILE A 338 -2.07 19.27 21.84
C ILE A 338 -3.52 19.76 21.96
N GLY A 339 -3.96 20.66 21.07
CA GLY A 339 -5.33 21.15 21.04
C GLY A 339 -6.36 20.02 20.89
N MET A 340 -6.08 19.03 20.04
CA MET A 340 -6.97 17.87 19.85
C MET A 340 -7.02 16.96 21.10
N VAL A 341 -5.88 16.76 21.75
CA VAL A 341 -5.82 16.01 23.03
C VAL A 341 -6.64 16.70 24.09
N ILE A 342 -6.47 18.01 24.28
CA ILE A 342 -7.23 18.80 25.26
C ILE A 342 -8.72 18.80 24.90
N TRP A 343 -9.08 18.91 23.62
CA TRP A 343 -10.46 18.85 23.14
C TRP A 343 -11.15 17.56 23.55
N ASN A 344 -10.50 16.42 23.41
CA ASN A 344 -11.09 15.13 23.79
C ASN A 344 -11.42 15.03 25.27
N PHE A 345 -10.61 15.65 26.15
CA PHE A 345 -10.89 15.69 27.59
C PHE A 345 -11.98 16.71 27.95
N THR A 346 -12.02 17.86 27.27
CA THR A 346 -12.95 18.95 27.57
C THR A 346 -14.37 18.70 27.06
N VAL A 347 -14.52 17.98 25.93
CA VAL A 347 -15.87 17.61 25.41
C VAL A 347 -16.64 16.76 26.41
N LYS A 348 -15.97 15.99 27.26
CA LYS A 348 -16.59 15.20 28.32
C LYS A 348 -17.00 16.04 29.54
N GLN A 349 -16.55 17.29 29.65
CA GLN A 349 -16.90 18.23 30.71
C GLN A 349 -18.06 19.13 30.23
N LYS A 350 -18.97 19.47 31.16
CA LYS A 350 -20.20 20.25 30.82
C LYS A 350 -19.96 21.78 30.70
N ASP A 351 -18.73 22.24 30.84
CA ASP A 351 -18.39 23.68 30.82
C ASP A 351 -18.27 24.22 29.37
N VAL A 352 -19.33 24.85 28.89
CA VAL A 352 -19.42 25.40 27.55
C VAL A 352 -18.33 26.45 27.28
N THR A 353 -17.96 27.24 28.27
CA THR A 353 -16.92 28.29 28.11
C THR A 353 -15.56 27.69 27.82
N VAL A 354 -15.19 26.62 28.52
CA VAL A 354 -13.92 25.91 28.31
C VAL A 354 -13.92 25.23 26.95
N GLN A 355 -15.05 24.65 26.55
CA GLN A 355 -15.18 24.03 25.22
C GLN A 355 -14.97 25.05 24.09
N ILE A 356 -15.56 26.24 24.19
CA ILE A 356 -15.37 27.30 23.19
C ILE A 356 -13.91 27.74 23.12
N LEU A 357 -13.24 27.94 24.24
CA LEU A 357 -11.83 28.34 24.27
C LEU A 357 -10.93 27.28 23.64
N VAL A 358 -11.13 26.02 23.97
CA VAL A 358 -10.34 24.92 23.40
C VAL A 358 -10.64 24.73 21.90
N PHE A 359 -11.89 24.93 21.49
CA PHE A 359 -12.27 24.93 20.09
C PHE A 359 -11.55 26.03 19.29
N ILE A 360 -11.54 27.25 19.78
CA ILE A 360 -10.82 28.37 19.14
C ILE A 360 -9.32 28.05 19.08
N PHE A 361 -8.75 27.53 20.14
CA PHE A 361 -7.33 27.16 20.19
C PHE A 361 -6.98 26.06 19.15
N LEU A 362 -7.80 25.01 19.08
CA LEU A 362 -7.62 23.91 18.13
C LEU A 362 -7.73 24.40 16.68
N TYR A 363 -8.79 25.16 16.36
CA TYR A 363 -9.00 25.68 15.01
C TYR A 363 -7.94 26.71 14.61
N SER A 364 -7.54 27.60 15.49
CA SER A 364 -6.48 28.57 15.21
C SER A 364 -5.16 27.88 14.90
N SER A 365 -4.81 26.83 15.63
CA SER A 365 -3.60 26.04 15.37
C SER A 365 -3.68 25.27 14.06
N LEU A 366 -4.85 24.71 13.74
CA LEU A 366 -5.12 24.02 12.47
C LEU A 366 -5.00 24.97 11.26
N TYR A 367 -5.61 26.16 11.35
CA TYR A 367 -5.46 27.17 10.30
C TYR A 367 -4.03 27.70 10.18
N SER A 368 -3.28 27.75 11.30
CA SER A 368 -1.87 28.12 11.26
C SER A 368 -1.03 27.13 10.43
N THR A 369 -1.39 25.85 10.37
CA THR A 369 -0.68 24.89 9.51
C THR A 369 -0.80 25.23 8.03
N TYR A 370 -1.94 25.76 7.59
CA TYR A 370 -2.15 26.19 6.20
C TYR A 370 -1.33 27.43 5.81
N LEU A 371 -0.92 28.25 6.78
CA LEU A 371 -0.06 29.41 6.51
C LEU A 371 1.40 28.99 6.24
N TRP A 372 1.80 27.83 6.72
CA TRP A 372 3.17 27.32 6.61
C TRP A 372 3.36 26.21 5.56
N THR A 373 2.26 25.77 4.93
CA THR A 373 2.29 24.84 3.77
C THR A 373 2.36 25.58 2.46
#